data_fa566667563f41b609a543b97558dcea
#
_entry.id   fa566667563f41b609a543b97558dcea
#
_cell.length_a   1.000
_cell.length_b   1.000
_cell.length_c   1.000
_cell.angle_alpha   90.00
_cell.angle_beta   90.00
_cell.angle_gamma   90.00
#
_symmetry.space_group_name_H-M   'P 1'
#
loop_
_entity.id
_entity.type
_entity.pdbx_description
1 polymer ?
#
loop_
_entity_poly.entity_id
_entity_poly.type
_entity_poly.pdbx_seq_one_letter_code
_entity_poly.pdbx_strand_id
1 'polypeptide(L)'
;MKLGCIDYLNCYPFYYHMLEKEPLKGVTLLPGPPSALNRMMADKNLDLSPVSAAAYADMQEDVLLLPEFCISSTGRVRSVIMAGRFPIEELHGKKVGLTSASRTSVVLLQIILGKFYNCAPVYLAAGLRPGLKDYDAVLLIGDDAMTQEVDAAPYSYDLGEIWLKKTGLPVVFAVFAAARGTAADDPAGV
;
A
#
# COMPACT_ATOMS: atom_id res chain seq x y z
N MET A 1 8.23 -1.44 23.12
CA MET A 1 7.35 -0.98 22.02
C MET A 1 7.49 -1.91 20.80
N LYS A 2 6.40 -2.35 20.19
CA LYS A 2 6.38 -3.17 18.98
C LYS A 2 6.08 -2.28 17.78
N LEU A 3 7.06 -2.12 16.90
CA LEU A 3 6.97 -1.28 15.69
C LEU A 3 6.83 -2.14 14.46
N GLY A 4 5.73 -1.98 13.73
CA GLY A 4 5.54 -2.60 12.41
C GLY A 4 6.49 -2.00 11.37
N CYS A 5 7.05 -2.86 10.52
CA CYS A 5 8.00 -2.46 9.49
C CYS A 5 7.59 -3.06 8.14
N ILE A 6 7.27 -2.21 7.16
CA ILE A 6 7.03 -2.68 5.80
C ILE A 6 8.36 -3.14 5.20
N ASP A 7 8.41 -4.42 4.80
CA ASP A 7 9.61 -5.11 4.32
C ASP A 7 9.89 -4.91 2.82
N TYR A 8 9.40 -3.80 2.23
CA TYR A 8 9.69 -3.41 0.86
C TYR A 8 10.88 -2.46 0.75
N LEU A 9 11.63 -2.57 -0.33
CA LEU A 9 12.83 -1.78 -0.57
C LEU A 9 12.57 -0.26 -0.50
N ASN A 10 11.45 0.21 -1.01
CA ASN A 10 11.07 1.64 -0.98
C ASN A 10 10.76 2.16 0.43
N CYS A 11 10.52 1.29 1.40
CA CYS A 11 10.27 1.64 2.80
C CYS A 11 11.54 1.54 3.66
N TYR A 12 12.61 0.91 3.17
CA TYR A 12 13.86 0.72 3.91
C TYR A 12 14.46 2.02 4.48
N PRO A 13 14.42 3.18 3.79
CA PRO A 13 14.94 4.43 4.35
C PRO A 13 14.34 4.86 5.69
N PHE A 14 13.06 4.52 5.98
CA PHE A 14 12.42 4.82 7.27
C PHE A 14 13.07 4.07 8.44
N TYR A 15 13.60 2.89 8.18
CA TYR A 15 14.12 1.99 9.20
C TYR A 15 15.64 1.88 9.19
N TYR A 16 16.31 2.46 8.18
CA TYR A 16 17.75 2.32 7.96
C TYR A 16 18.57 2.59 9.21
N HIS A 17 18.29 3.69 9.91
CA HIS A 17 19.06 4.05 11.09
C HIS A 17 18.91 3.02 12.20
N MET A 18 17.68 2.56 12.46
CA MET A 18 17.38 1.55 13.48
C MET A 18 17.95 0.17 13.15
N LEU A 19 18.01 -0.18 11.84
CA LEU A 19 18.47 -1.49 11.39
C LEU A 19 20.00 -1.55 11.30
N GLU A 20 20.65 -0.49 10.80
CA GLU A 20 22.05 -0.52 10.40
C GLU A 20 22.98 0.28 11.30
N LYS A 21 22.46 1.23 12.07
CA LYS A 21 23.31 2.16 12.84
C LYS A 21 23.11 2.01 14.33
N GLU A 22 21.96 2.32 14.83
CA GLU A 22 21.68 2.40 16.26
C GLU A 22 20.30 1.81 16.56
N PRO A 23 20.22 0.52 16.93
CA PRO A 23 18.98 -0.09 17.35
C PRO A 23 18.37 0.63 18.56
N LEU A 24 17.10 0.99 18.45
CA LEU A 24 16.38 1.66 19.53
C LEU A 24 16.15 0.68 20.69
N LYS A 25 16.60 1.05 21.90
CA LYS A 25 16.39 0.24 23.09
C LYS A 25 14.90 0.13 23.42
N GLY A 26 14.45 -1.08 23.68
CA GLY A 26 13.04 -1.33 24.01
C GLY A 26 12.09 -1.35 22.83
N VAL A 27 12.60 -1.23 21.59
CA VAL A 27 11.81 -1.35 20.35
C VAL A 27 12.06 -2.70 19.70
N THR A 28 10.98 -3.40 19.36
CA THR A 28 11.01 -4.64 18.59
C THR A 28 10.41 -4.35 17.21
N LEU A 29 11.22 -4.47 16.16
CA LEU A 29 10.75 -4.35 14.78
C LEU A 29 10.08 -5.65 14.33
N LEU A 30 8.88 -5.54 13.77
CA LEU A 30 8.09 -6.66 13.25
C LEU A 30 7.85 -6.45 11.76
N PRO A 31 8.64 -7.12 10.88
CA PRO A 31 8.53 -6.95 9.45
C PRO A 31 7.31 -7.67 8.87
N GLY A 32 6.77 -7.13 7.79
CA GLY A 32 5.70 -7.77 7.04
C GLY A 32 5.11 -6.90 5.93
N PRO A 33 4.31 -7.51 5.05
CA PRO A 33 3.58 -6.78 4.03
C PRO A 33 2.49 -5.89 4.67
N PRO A 34 2.08 -4.78 4.02
CA PRO A 34 1.11 -3.84 4.58
C PRO A 34 -0.17 -4.47 5.11
N SER A 35 -0.69 -5.51 4.44
CA SER A 35 -1.91 -6.20 4.86
C SER A 35 -1.76 -6.96 6.19
N ALA A 36 -0.59 -7.55 6.44
CA ALA A 36 -0.29 -8.21 7.71
C ALA A 36 -0.17 -7.19 8.84
N LEU A 37 0.54 -6.09 8.60
CA LEU A 37 0.70 -5.00 9.57
C LEU A 37 -0.64 -4.34 9.91
N ASN A 38 -1.50 -4.10 8.91
CA ASN A 38 -2.87 -3.60 9.13
C ASN A 38 -3.65 -4.50 10.08
N ARG A 39 -3.58 -5.83 9.89
CA ARG A 39 -4.26 -6.81 10.75
C ARG A 39 -3.68 -6.79 12.16
N MET A 40 -2.35 -6.84 12.27
CA MET A 40 -1.69 -6.80 13.59
C MET A 40 -2.02 -5.53 14.36
N MET A 41 -2.17 -4.39 13.67
CA MET A 41 -2.58 -3.13 14.28
C MET A 41 -4.04 -3.16 14.75
N ALA A 42 -4.95 -3.67 13.92
CA ALA A 42 -6.36 -3.86 14.28
C ALA A 42 -6.55 -4.82 15.45
N ASP A 43 -5.72 -5.89 15.52
CA ASP A 43 -5.71 -6.88 16.61
C ASP A 43 -4.96 -6.39 17.86
N LYS A 44 -4.49 -5.14 17.89
CA LYS A 44 -3.71 -4.54 19.00
C LYS A 44 -2.42 -5.30 19.34
N ASN A 45 -1.82 -5.91 18.32
CA ASN A 45 -0.55 -6.63 18.44
C ASN A 45 0.67 -5.76 18.12
N LEU A 46 0.47 -4.52 17.68
CA LEU A 46 1.48 -3.49 17.42
C LEU A 46 1.14 -2.22 18.21
N ASP A 47 2.17 -1.53 18.65
CA ASP A 47 2.05 -0.24 19.32
C ASP A 47 2.08 0.91 18.31
N LEU A 48 2.93 0.77 17.27
CA LEU A 48 3.14 1.75 16.22
C LEU A 48 3.35 1.01 14.89
N SER A 49 2.75 1.49 13.81
CA SER A 49 2.95 0.89 12.49
C SER A 49 2.57 1.84 11.35
N PRO A 50 3.25 1.75 10.18
CA PRO A 50 2.64 2.21 8.96
C PRO A 50 1.42 1.32 8.67
N VAL A 51 0.29 1.95 8.40
CA VAL A 51 -0.95 1.29 7.99
C VAL A 51 -1.40 1.85 6.64
N SER A 52 -2.02 1.03 5.81
CA SER A 52 -2.52 1.54 4.54
C SER A 52 -3.61 2.61 4.77
N ALA A 53 -3.60 3.69 3.99
CA ALA A 53 -4.52 4.82 4.20
C ALA A 53 -6.00 4.39 4.21
N ALA A 54 -6.37 3.43 3.36
CA ALA A 54 -7.72 2.87 3.35
C ALA A 54 -8.04 2.04 4.62
N ALA A 55 -7.05 1.34 5.20
CA ALA A 55 -7.24 0.62 6.46
C ALA A 55 -7.34 1.57 7.66
N TYR A 56 -6.56 2.67 7.63
CA TYR A 56 -6.67 3.72 8.66
C TYR A 56 -8.09 4.24 8.78
N ALA A 57 -8.79 4.45 7.67
CA ALA A 57 -10.18 4.92 7.69
C ALA A 57 -11.13 4.01 8.48
N ASP A 58 -10.85 2.70 8.53
CA ASP A 58 -11.66 1.74 9.29
C ASP A 58 -11.28 1.66 10.76
N MET A 59 -10.05 2.00 11.12
CA MET A 59 -9.54 1.87 12.49
C MET A 59 -9.25 3.21 13.18
N GLN A 60 -9.67 4.34 12.61
CA GLN A 60 -9.40 5.70 13.10
C GLN A 60 -9.83 5.94 14.55
N GLU A 61 -10.83 5.20 15.03
CA GLU A 61 -11.30 5.30 16.42
C GLU A 61 -10.33 4.63 17.42
N ASP A 62 -9.55 3.63 16.97
CA ASP A 62 -8.65 2.84 17.81
C ASP A 62 -7.20 3.32 17.77
N VAL A 63 -6.84 4.16 16.79
CA VAL A 63 -5.46 4.61 16.58
C VAL A 63 -5.36 6.14 16.54
N LEU A 64 -4.15 6.64 16.74
CA LEU A 64 -3.77 8.04 16.54
C LEU A 64 -2.90 8.14 15.29
N LEU A 65 -3.24 9.11 14.44
CA LEU A 65 -2.41 9.44 13.28
C LEU A 65 -1.16 10.17 13.75
N LEU A 66 0.03 9.67 13.38
CA LEU A 66 1.27 10.41 13.53
C LEU A 66 1.36 11.45 12.39
N PRO A 67 1.41 12.74 12.71
CA PRO A 67 1.56 13.78 11.71
C PRO A 67 2.94 13.68 11.03
N GLU A 68 3.04 14.22 9.81
CA GLU A 68 4.29 14.37 9.05
C GLU A 68 4.91 13.07 8.50
N PHE A 69 4.44 11.89 8.93
CA PHE A 69 4.92 10.60 8.44
C PHE A 69 3.88 9.92 7.55
N CYS A 70 4.21 9.78 6.26
CA CYS A 70 3.36 9.03 5.33
C CYS A 70 4.19 8.45 4.19
N ILE A 71 3.61 7.47 3.51
CA ILE A 71 4.10 6.96 2.22
C ILE A 71 3.18 7.54 1.15
N SER A 72 3.70 8.50 0.39
CA SER A 72 2.93 9.23 -0.61
C SER A 72 3.71 9.45 -1.90
N SER A 73 3.03 9.85 -2.96
CA SER A 73 3.65 10.22 -4.22
C SER A 73 2.92 11.38 -4.88
N THR A 74 3.70 12.31 -5.42
CA THR A 74 3.22 13.35 -6.32
C THR A 74 3.63 12.96 -7.73
N GLY A 75 2.80 12.15 -8.40
CA GLY A 75 3.05 11.59 -9.73
C GLY A 75 3.43 10.11 -9.68
N ARG A 76 4.41 9.69 -10.50
CA ARG A 76 4.80 8.29 -10.60
C ARG A 76 5.32 7.73 -9.28
N VAL A 77 4.72 6.64 -8.84
CA VAL A 77 5.12 5.92 -7.63
C VAL A 77 6.05 4.74 -7.91
N ARG A 78 5.96 4.15 -9.12
CA ARG A 78 6.71 2.98 -9.60
C ARG A 78 6.43 1.66 -8.87
N SER A 79 6.01 1.73 -7.62
CA SER A 79 5.74 0.57 -6.76
C SER A 79 4.25 0.24 -6.62
N VAL A 80 3.36 0.84 -7.42
CA VAL A 80 1.92 0.51 -7.49
C VAL A 80 1.47 0.59 -8.94
N ILE A 81 1.49 -0.56 -9.60
CA ILE A 81 1.31 -0.68 -11.05
C ILE A 81 0.14 -1.61 -11.36
N MET A 82 -0.72 -1.19 -12.28
CA MET A 82 -1.61 -2.11 -12.99
C MET A 82 -0.93 -2.52 -14.29
N ALA A 83 -0.64 -3.81 -14.44
CA ALA A 83 -0.12 -4.40 -15.68
C ALA A 83 -1.23 -5.22 -16.35
N GLY A 84 -1.35 -5.15 -17.67
CA GLY A 84 -2.46 -5.79 -18.38
C GLY A 84 -2.15 -6.16 -19.83
N ARG A 85 -3.00 -7.01 -20.38
CA ARG A 85 -2.99 -7.42 -21.80
C ARG A 85 -3.79 -6.49 -22.69
N PHE A 86 -4.66 -5.66 -22.11
CA PHE A 86 -5.56 -4.75 -22.77
C PHE A 86 -5.35 -3.32 -22.27
N PRO A 87 -5.65 -2.30 -23.08
CA PRO A 87 -5.65 -0.93 -22.58
C PRO A 87 -6.70 -0.74 -21.49
N ILE A 88 -6.46 0.23 -20.61
CA ILE A 88 -7.27 0.46 -19.40
C ILE A 88 -8.75 0.71 -19.75
N GLU A 89 -9.02 1.31 -20.88
CA GLU A 89 -10.36 1.62 -21.39
C GLU A 89 -11.14 0.36 -21.80
N GLU A 90 -10.46 -0.73 -22.10
CA GLU A 90 -11.04 -2.00 -22.56
C GLU A 90 -11.19 -3.04 -21.45
N LEU A 91 -10.95 -2.67 -20.20
CA LEU A 91 -11.03 -3.61 -19.07
C LEU A 91 -12.46 -3.89 -18.60
N HIS A 92 -13.49 -3.28 -19.19
CA HIS A 92 -14.88 -3.57 -18.84
C HIS A 92 -15.20 -5.06 -19.03
N GLY A 93 -15.68 -5.72 -17.96
CA GLY A 93 -15.97 -7.16 -17.95
C GLY A 93 -14.76 -8.09 -17.97
N LYS A 94 -13.52 -7.57 -18.05
CA LYS A 94 -12.29 -8.36 -18.00
C LYS A 94 -11.94 -8.76 -16.56
N LYS A 95 -11.16 -9.82 -16.42
CA LYS A 95 -10.68 -10.30 -15.11
C LYS A 95 -9.49 -9.48 -14.63
N VAL A 96 -9.65 -8.78 -13.53
CA VAL A 96 -8.58 -8.02 -12.88
C VAL A 96 -8.21 -8.66 -11.56
N GLY A 97 -6.98 -9.20 -11.49
CA GLY A 97 -6.42 -9.79 -10.29
C GLY A 97 -5.96 -8.72 -9.30
N LEU A 98 -6.55 -8.71 -8.11
CA LEU A 98 -6.23 -7.76 -7.04
C LEU A 98 -5.28 -8.40 -6.03
N THR A 99 -4.11 -7.80 -5.85
CA THR A 99 -3.17 -8.23 -4.81
C THR A 99 -3.81 -8.16 -3.42
N SER A 100 -3.53 -9.14 -2.58
CA SER A 100 -3.91 -9.12 -1.17
C SER A 100 -2.93 -8.32 -0.28
N ALA A 101 -1.84 -7.80 -0.85
CA ALA A 101 -0.77 -7.16 -0.09
C ALA A 101 -1.08 -5.72 0.35
N SER A 102 -1.96 -4.98 -0.35
CA SER A 102 -2.30 -3.58 0.01
C SER A 102 -3.77 -3.26 -0.22
N ARG A 103 -4.44 -2.79 0.83
CA ARG A 103 -5.83 -2.33 0.75
C ARG A 103 -5.96 -1.00 0.00
N THR A 104 -5.09 -0.01 0.26
CA THR A 104 -5.17 1.30 -0.41
C THR A 104 -5.00 1.16 -1.91
N SER A 105 -4.05 0.35 -2.38
CA SER A 105 -3.81 0.19 -3.82
C SER A 105 -4.99 -0.45 -4.53
N VAL A 106 -5.69 -1.39 -3.88
CA VAL A 106 -6.92 -2.00 -4.41
C VAL A 106 -8.03 -0.96 -4.52
N VAL A 107 -8.30 -0.21 -3.45
CA VAL A 107 -9.33 0.85 -3.45
C VAL A 107 -9.01 1.92 -4.50
N LEU A 108 -7.74 2.33 -4.59
CA LEU A 108 -7.27 3.31 -5.58
C LEU A 108 -7.54 2.83 -7.01
N LEU A 109 -7.19 1.58 -7.34
CA LEU A 109 -7.45 1.00 -8.67
C LEU A 109 -8.95 0.97 -8.97
N GLN A 110 -9.79 0.57 -8.01
CA GLN A 110 -11.25 0.54 -8.19
C GLN A 110 -11.82 1.94 -8.43
N ILE A 111 -11.34 2.96 -7.72
CA ILE A 111 -11.72 4.35 -7.95
C ILE A 111 -11.29 4.80 -9.35
N ILE A 112 -10.04 4.54 -9.72
CA ILE A 112 -9.51 4.91 -11.04
C ILE A 112 -10.37 4.30 -12.14
N LEU A 113 -10.55 2.98 -12.14
CA LEU A 113 -11.31 2.29 -13.18
C LEU A 113 -12.78 2.73 -13.21
N GLY A 114 -13.42 2.78 -12.05
CA GLY A 114 -14.85 3.12 -11.97
C GLY A 114 -15.17 4.58 -12.22
N LYS A 115 -14.39 5.51 -11.63
CA LYS A 115 -14.73 6.95 -11.68
C LYS A 115 -14.09 7.68 -12.86
N PHE A 116 -12.85 7.31 -13.23
CA PHE A 116 -12.12 8.07 -14.25
C PHE A 116 -12.17 7.43 -15.64
N TYR A 117 -12.36 6.12 -15.72
CA TYR A 117 -12.46 5.38 -16.97
C TYR A 117 -13.84 4.77 -17.24
N ASN A 118 -14.79 4.93 -16.30
CA ASN A 118 -16.14 4.35 -16.39
C ASN A 118 -16.11 2.85 -16.73
N CYS A 119 -15.15 2.14 -16.14
CA CYS A 119 -14.85 0.75 -16.43
C CYS A 119 -15.23 -0.12 -15.23
N ALA A 120 -15.95 -1.21 -15.46
CA ALA A 120 -16.41 -2.15 -14.46
C ALA A 120 -15.87 -3.57 -14.75
N PRO A 121 -14.62 -3.86 -14.39
CA PRO A 121 -14.06 -5.21 -14.55
C PRO A 121 -14.63 -6.19 -13.53
N VAL A 122 -14.35 -7.48 -13.76
CA VAL A 122 -14.57 -8.52 -12.76
C VAL A 122 -13.33 -8.59 -11.86
N TYR A 123 -13.45 -8.07 -10.65
CA TYR A 123 -12.37 -8.09 -9.67
C TYR A 123 -12.27 -9.45 -8.99
N LEU A 124 -11.07 -10.01 -8.94
CA LEU A 124 -10.78 -11.31 -8.33
C LEU A 124 -9.64 -11.17 -7.31
N ALA A 125 -9.81 -11.76 -6.14
CA ALA A 125 -8.71 -11.86 -5.18
C ALA A 125 -7.62 -12.78 -5.74
N ALA A 126 -6.38 -12.29 -5.77
CA ALA A 126 -5.29 -12.93 -6.53
C ALA A 126 -4.03 -13.21 -5.70
N GLY A 127 -4.14 -13.28 -4.39
CA GLY A 127 -3.01 -13.51 -3.49
C GLY A 127 -2.02 -12.33 -3.45
N LEU A 128 -0.81 -12.61 -2.95
CA LEU A 128 0.22 -11.55 -2.78
C LEU A 128 0.83 -11.14 -4.13
N ARG A 129 1.10 -12.10 -5.01
CA ARG A 129 1.81 -11.92 -6.29
C ARG A 129 0.96 -12.42 -7.46
N PRO A 130 -0.03 -11.66 -7.91
CA PRO A 130 -0.83 -12.06 -9.07
C PRO A 130 -0.01 -11.99 -10.37
N GLY A 131 -0.20 -12.95 -11.25
CA GLY A 131 0.45 -13.00 -12.56
C GLY A 131 -0.55 -12.87 -13.71
N LEU A 132 -0.11 -12.31 -14.85
CA LEU A 132 -0.94 -12.18 -16.06
C LEU A 132 -1.39 -13.50 -16.68
N LYS A 133 -0.85 -14.63 -16.25
CA LYS A 133 -1.25 -15.96 -16.74
C LYS A 133 -2.73 -16.23 -16.49
N ASP A 134 -3.25 -15.78 -15.34
CA ASP A 134 -4.58 -16.13 -14.86
C ASP A 134 -5.59 -14.98 -14.99
N TYR A 135 -5.11 -13.77 -15.32
CA TYR A 135 -5.90 -12.54 -15.36
C TYR A 135 -5.64 -11.73 -16.63
N ASP A 136 -6.59 -10.88 -17.02
CA ASP A 136 -6.45 -9.96 -18.13
C ASP A 136 -5.62 -8.73 -17.74
N ALA A 137 -5.70 -8.33 -16.46
CA ALA A 137 -4.83 -7.36 -15.83
C ALA A 137 -4.60 -7.73 -14.36
N VAL A 138 -3.52 -7.25 -13.77
CA VAL A 138 -3.14 -7.48 -12.37
C VAL A 138 -2.69 -6.20 -11.71
N LEU A 139 -3.00 -6.07 -10.42
CA LEU A 139 -2.45 -5.02 -9.58
C LEU A 139 -1.25 -5.56 -8.81
N LEU A 140 -0.10 -4.94 -9.01
CA LEU A 140 1.17 -5.27 -8.37
C LEU A 140 1.62 -4.12 -7.47
N ILE A 141 2.26 -4.45 -6.36
CA ILE A 141 2.79 -3.46 -5.42
C ILE A 141 4.18 -3.81 -4.93
N GLY A 142 4.86 -2.79 -4.35
CA GLY A 142 6.21 -2.96 -3.78
C GLY A 142 7.20 -3.46 -4.83
N ASP A 143 8.06 -4.38 -4.42
CA ASP A 143 9.14 -4.90 -5.26
C ASP A 143 8.60 -5.68 -6.47
N ASP A 144 7.43 -6.34 -6.34
CA ASP A 144 6.80 -7.06 -7.45
C ASP A 144 6.35 -6.12 -8.59
N ALA A 145 6.04 -4.86 -8.28
CA ALA A 145 5.70 -3.84 -9.29
C ALA A 145 6.93 -3.34 -10.08
N MET A 146 8.14 -3.64 -9.61
CA MET A 146 9.42 -3.23 -10.21
C MET A 146 10.12 -4.39 -10.93
N THR A 147 9.39 -5.43 -11.32
CA THR A 147 9.93 -6.61 -11.98
C THR A 147 9.88 -6.50 -13.51
N GLN A 148 10.70 -7.33 -14.19
CA GLN A 148 10.68 -7.44 -15.65
C GLN A 148 9.33 -7.92 -16.22
N GLU A 149 8.51 -8.63 -15.44
CA GLU A 149 7.17 -9.05 -15.87
C GLU A 149 6.23 -7.87 -16.10
N VAL A 150 6.38 -6.80 -15.31
CA VAL A 150 5.65 -5.54 -15.49
C VAL A 150 6.12 -4.83 -16.76
N ASP A 151 7.43 -4.81 -16.99
CA ASP A 151 8.01 -4.17 -18.18
C ASP A 151 7.68 -4.93 -19.47
N ALA A 152 7.44 -6.24 -19.37
CA ALA A 152 7.05 -7.09 -20.50
C ALA A 152 5.54 -7.05 -20.80
N ALA A 153 4.72 -6.48 -19.91
CA ALA A 153 3.29 -6.36 -20.14
C ALA A 153 2.99 -5.39 -21.30
N PRO A 154 2.07 -5.71 -22.22
CA PRO A 154 1.68 -4.79 -23.30
C PRO A 154 1.21 -3.42 -22.82
N TYR A 155 0.57 -3.39 -21.66
CA TYR A 155 0.09 -2.17 -21.01
C TYR A 155 0.48 -2.15 -19.56
N SER A 156 1.07 -1.02 -19.13
CA SER A 156 1.49 -0.79 -17.76
C SER A 156 1.09 0.62 -17.33
N TYR A 157 0.44 0.72 -16.18
CA TYR A 157 -0.14 1.96 -15.68
C TYR A 157 0.28 2.19 -14.23
N ASP A 158 0.98 3.30 -14.00
CA ASP A 158 1.34 3.76 -12.66
C ASP A 158 0.13 4.48 -12.03
N LEU A 159 -0.38 3.95 -10.93
CA LEU A 159 -1.60 4.48 -10.32
C LEU A 159 -1.39 5.87 -9.70
N GLY A 160 -0.19 6.18 -9.22
CA GLY A 160 0.14 7.51 -8.71
C GLY A 160 0.12 8.57 -9.83
N GLU A 161 0.67 8.22 -11.00
CA GLU A 161 0.65 9.10 -12.18
C GLU A 161 -0.78 9.37 -12.66
N ILE A 162 -1.61 8.31 -12.77
CA ILE A 162 -3.03 8.47 -13.16
C ILE A 162 -3.76 9.34 -12.14
N TRP A 163 -3.58 9.07 -10.85
CA TRP A 163 -4.23 9.84 -9.80
C TRP A 163 -3.91 11.34 -9.91
N LEU A 164 -2.62 11.68 -10.00
CA LEU A 164 -2.22 13.09 -10.16
C LEU A 164 -2.82 13.73 -11.40
N LYS A 165 -2.79 13.03 -12.55
CA LYS A 165 -3.37 13.54 -13.81
C LYS A 165 -4.89 13.78 -13.73
N LYS A 166 -5.60 12.95 -12.97
CA LYS A 166 -7.07 13.01 -12.87
C LYS A 166 -7.59 13.94 -11.78
N THR A 167 -6.81 14.14 -10.70
CA THR A 167 -7.26 14.89 -9.52
C THR A 167 -6.46 16.17 -9.26
N GLY A 168 -5.24 16.27 -9.76
CA GLY A 168 -4.29 17.33 -9.40
C GLY A 168 -3.69 17.18 -8.00
N LEU A 169 -3.98 16.09 -7.28
CA LEU A 169 -3.56 15.87 -5.89
C LEU A 169 -2.52 14.76 -5.79
N PRO A 170 -1.62 14.81 -4.79
CA PRO A 170 -0.79 13.67 -4.42
C PRO A 170 -1.65 12.52 -3.91
N VAL A 171 -1.15 11.29 -4.03
CA VAL A 171 -1.78 10.11 -3.45
C VAL A 171 -1.04 9.69 -2.18
N VAL A 172 -1.79 9.33 -1.12
CA VAL A 172 -1.25 8.77 0.12
C VAL A 172 -1.57 7.27 0.17
N PHE A 173 -0.55 6.44 0.19
CA PHE A 173 -0.67 4.99 0.21
C PHE A 173 -0.72 4.43 1.63
N ALA A 174 0.09 4.98 2.54
CA ALA A 174 0.12 4.60 3.94
C ALA A 174 0.39 5.80 4.84
N VAL A 175 -0.10 5.72 6.06
CA VAL A 175 0.13 6.67 7.14
C VAL A 175 0.74 5.94 8.32
N PHE A 176 1.45 6.63 9.21
CA PHE A 176 1.90 6.05 10.46
C PHE A 176 0.85 6.26 11.53
N ALA A 177 0.55 5.21 12.28
CA ALA A 177 -0.48 5.21 13.31
C ALA A 177 0.02 4.51 14.58
N ALA A 178 -0.29 5.11 15.73
CA ALA A 178 -0.02 4.57 17.05
C ALA A 178 -1.32 4.06 17.68
N ALA A 179 -1.27 2.93 18.39
CA ALA A 179 -2.38 2.47 19.21
C ALA A 179 -2.68 3.48 20.32
N ARG A 180 -3.96 3.81 20.54
CA ARG A 180 -4.33 4.86 21.53
C ARG A 180 -3.83 4.57 22.93
N GLY A 181 -3.79 3.30 23.36
CA GLY A 181 -3.25 2.91 24.68
C GLY A 181 -1.77 3.24 24.83
N THR A 182 -0.96 2.96 23.80
CA THR A 182 0.48 3.26 23.79
C THR A 182 0.75 4.75 23.95
N ALA A 183 0.02 5.60 23.21
CA ALA A 183 0.21 7.05 23.30
C ALA A 183 -0.21 7.64 24.67
N ALA A 184 -1.13 7.00 25.38
CA ALA A 184 -1.54 7.40 26.73
C ALA A 184 -0.50 7.02 27.79
N ASP A 185 0.18 5.87 27.59
CA ASP A 185 1.15 5.34 28.53
C ASP A 185 2.55 5.98 28.40
N ASP A 186 2.91 6.43 27.18
CA ASP A 186 4.19 7.10 26.93
C ASP A 186 4.04 8.20 25.85
N PRO A 187 3.50 9.35 26.19
CA PRO A 187 3.29 10.45 25.24
C PRO A 187 4.60 11.08 24.72
N ALA A 188 5.74 10.80 25.36
CA ALA A 188 7.05 11.29 24.93
C ALA A 188 7.78 10.29 24.01
N GLY A 189 7.30 9.04 23.94
CA GLY A 189 7.87 7.97 23.14
C GLY A 189 7.17 7.75 21.78
N VAL A 190 6.19 8.62 21.43
CA VAL A 190 5.45 8.57 20.16
C VAL A 190 5.79 9.76 19.27
#